data_b89495146fe1602c44898eee66f37cd4
#
_entry.id   b89495146fe1602c44898eee66f37cd4
#
_cell.length_a   1.000
_cell.length_b   1.000
_cell.length_c   1.000
_cell.angle_alpha   90.00
_cell.angle_beta   90.00
_cell.angle_gamma   90.00
#
_symmetry.space_group_name_H-M   'P 1'
#
loop_
_entity.id
_entity.type
_entity.pdbx_description
1 polymer ?
#
loop_
_entity_poly.entity_id
_entity_poly.type
_entity_poly.pdbx_seq_one_letter_code
_entity_poly.pdbx_strand_id
1 'polypeptide(L)'
;MSQTARDYSQFLIIDDDPGIGKFLVTYLRQRGHTCDSLTDGFQTATWLAHHDCDVVIVDLKMPKVDGISLISFIREINAKIPIVVFTGVGYDEEQMHAALRAGANGYVSKNLPIEQLYCVLARVLATCQQRARRETANTEDHALVGAA
;
A
#
# COMPACT_ATOMS: atom_id res chain seq x y z
N MET A 1 13.84 19.64 14.21
CA MET A 1 13.36 18.40 14.85
C MET A 1 13.56 17.26 13.86
N SER A 2 14.45 16.34 14.18
CA SER A 2 14.64 15.15 13.37
C SER A 2 13.36 14.32 13.45
N GLN A 3 12.67 14.15 12.32
CA GLN A 3 11.73 13.05 12.19
C GLN A 3 12.54 11.77 12.35
N THR A 4 12.49 11.22 13.55
CA THR A 4 12.95 9.84 13.75
C THR A 4 12.19 8.98 12.77
N ALA A 5 12.91 8.38 11.82
CA ALA A 5 12.33 7.39 10.94
C ALA A 5 11.61 6.37 11.83
N ARG A 6 10.30 6.22 11.63
CA ARG A 6 9.54 5.23 12.36
C ARG A 6 10.11 3.85 11.97
N ASP A 7 10.51 3.07 12.95
CA ASP A 7 10.98 1.70 12.71
C ASP A 7 9.84 0.74 12.33
N TYR A 8 8.61 1.25 12.27
CA TYR A 8 7.43 0.48 11.92
C TYR A 8 6.59 1.22 10.87
N SER A 9 5.84 0.45 10.08
CA SER A 9 4.91 0.96 9.08
C SER A 9 3.48 0.54 9.41
N GLN A 10 2.53 1.38 9.01
CA GLN A 10 1.10 1.08 9.12
C GLN A 10 0.60 0.53 7.79
N PHE A 11 0.06 -0.68 7.79
CA PHE A 11 -0.52 -1.33 6.63
C PHE A 11 -2.04 -1.37 6.73
N LEU A 12 -2.70 -1.24 5.60
CA LEU A 12 -4.14 -1.54 5.46
C LEU A 12 -4.29 -2.70 4.48
N ILE A 13 -5.00 -3.74 4.90
CA ILE A 13 -5.33 -4.90 4.05
C ILE A 13 -6.80 -4.83 3.70
N ILE A 14 -7.11 -4.95 2.40
CA ILE A 14 -8.49 -5.00 1.91
C ILE A 14 -8.67 -6.31 1.15
N ASP A 15 -9.35 -7.26 1.78
CA ASP A 15 -9.59 -8.60 1.27
C ASP A 15 -10.89 -9.12 1.88
N ASP A 16 -11.81 -9.62 1.07
CA ASP A 16 -13.10 -10.14 1.53
C ASP A 16 -12.97 -11.45 2.33
N ASP A 17 -11.84 -12.15 2.22
CA ASP A 17 -11.55 -13.33 3.02
C ASP A 17 -10.96 -12.92 4.38
N PRO A 18 -11.73 -13.08 5.49
CA PRO A 18 -11.25 -12.69 6.82
C PRO A 18 -10.05 -13.53 7.27
N GLY A 19 -9.88 -14.74 6.76
CA GLY A 19 -8.73 -15.59 7.07
C GLY A 19 -7.43 -15.02 6.53
N ILE A 20 -7.43 -14.49 5.31
CA ILE A 20 -6.27 -13.83 4.71
C ILE A 20 -5.91 -12.56 5.49
N GLY A 21 -6.91 -11.73 5.78
CA GLY A 21 -6.69 -10.51 6.57
C GLY A 21 -6.07 -10.82 7.93
N LYS A 22 -6.62 -11.78 8.65
CA LYS A 22 -6.12 -12.20 9.96
C LYS A 22 -4.70 -12.75 9.89
N PHE A 23 -4.39 -13.55 8.89
CA PHE A 23 -3.06 -14.10 8.66
C PHE A 23 -2.04 -12.99 8.42
N LEU A 24 -2.35 -12.05 7.52
CA LEU A 24 -1.44 -10.94 7.20
C LEU A 24 -1.25 -9.98 8.37
N VAL A 25 -2.30 -9.69 9.10
CA VAL A 25 -2.20 -8.86 10.33
C VAL A 25 -1.24 -9.50 11.33
N THR A 26 -1.38 -10.80 11.59
CA THR A 26 -0.50 -11.54 12.49
C THR A 26 0.94 -11.53 11.98
N TYR A 27 1.13 -11.82 10.69
CA TYR A 27 2.45 -11.88 10.07
C TYR A 27 3.19 -10.53 10.17
N LEU A 28 2.51 -9.43 9.84
CA LEU A 28 3.11 -8.09 9.84
C LEU A 28 3.35 -7.57 11.27
N ARG A 29 2.44 -7.83 12.19
CA ARG A 29 2.61 -7.47 13.60
C ARG A 29 3.79 -8.17 14.25
N GLN A 30 4.03 -9.42 13.91
CA GLN A 30 5.21 -10.16 14.39
C GLN A 30 6.53 -9.53 13.93
N ARG A 31 6.49 -8.74 12.85
CA ARG A 31 7.65 -8.01 12.32
C ARG A 31 7.71 -6.56 12.78
N GLY A 32 6.91 -6.20 13.77
CA GLY A 32 6.96 -4.88 14.39
C GLY A 32 6.13 -3.80 13.69
N HIS A 33 5.29 -4.18 12.73
CA HIS A 33 4.43 -3.24 12.02
C HIS A 33 3.03 -3.16 12.66
N THR A 34 2.31 -2.09 12.39
CA THR A 34 0.89 -1.99 12.69
C THR A 34 0.08 -2.33 11.43
N CYS A 35 -1.08 -2.94 11.60
CA CYS A 35 -1.85 -3.44 10.48
C CYS A 35 -3.32 -3.57 10.83
N ASP A 36 -4.17 -3.03 9.97
CA ASP A 36 -5.63 -3.23 10.03
C ASP A 36 -6.11 -3.96 8.78
N SER A 37 -7.21 -4.69 8.90
CA SER A 37 -7.82 -5.45 7.82
C SER A 37 -9.29 -5.06 7.67
N LEU A 38 -9.70 -4.81 6.42
CA LEU A 38 -11.09 -4.56 6.03
C LEU A 38 -11.55 -5.68 5.10
N THR A 39 -12.73 -6.24 5.38
CA THR A 39 -13.38 -7.22 4.50
C THR A 39 -14.32 -6.56 3.50
N ASP A 40 -14.62 -5.29 3.68
CA ASP A 40 -15.50 -4.50 2.83
C ASP A 40 -14.73 -3.31 2.24
N GLY A 41 -14.52 -3.32 0.93
CA GLY A 41 -13.81 -2.26 0.22
C GLY A 41 -14.49 -0.88 0.31
N PHE A 42 -15.80 -0.84 0.55
CA PHE A 42 -16.53 0.43 0.74
C PHE A 42 -16.12 1.19 2.01
N GLN A 43 -15.50 0.52 2.98
CA GLN A 43 -15.01 1.15 4.20
C GLN A 43 -13.64 1.83 4.04
N THR A 44 -13.01 1.67 2.90
CA THR A 44 -11.62 2.15 2.66
C THR A 44 -11.50 3.65 2.83
N ALA A 45 -12.41 4.43 2.24
CA ALA A 45 -12.37 5.89 2.32
C ALA A 45 -12.46 6.39 3.74
N THR A 46 -13.40 5.85 4.53
CA THR A 46 -13.59 6.22 5.94
C THR A 46 -12.35 5.86 6.76
N TRP A 47 -11.78 4.68 6.53
CA TRP A 47 -10.57 4.26 7.25
C TRP A 47 -9.39 5.19 6.93
N LEU A 48 -9.15 5.48 5.65
CA LEU A 48 -8.04 6.35 5.22
C LEU A 48 -8.21 7.79 5.72
N ALA A 49 -9.44 8.27 5.90
CA ALA A 49 -9.71 9.60 6.44
C ALA A 49 -9.33 9.74 7.92
N HIS A 50 -9.27 8.63 8.67
CA HIS A 50 -9.06 8.63 10.12
C HIS A 50 -7.74 8.00 10.56
N HIS A 51 -6.92 7.48 9.63
CA HIS A 51 -5.69 6.78 9.96
C HIS A 51 -4.58 7.18 9.00
N ASP A 52 -3.36 7.26 9.52
CA ASP A 52 -2.16 7.30 8.68
C ASP A 52 -1.91 5.90 8.11
N CYS A 53 -1.54 5.82 6.85
CA CYS A 53 -1.28 4.56 6.18
C CYS A 53 -0.05 4.68 5.28
N ASP A 54 0.85 3.71 5.39
CA ASP A 54 2.09 3.68 4.61
C ASP A 54 1.97 2.81 3.36
N VAL A 55 1.15 1.75 3.39
CA VAL A 55 0.90 0.87 2.24
C VAL A 55 -0.50 0.27 2.35
N VAL A 56 -1.21 0.21 1.22
CA VAL A 56 -2.46 -0.52 1.09
C VAL A 56 -2.22 -1.81 0.32
N ILE A 57 -2.70 -2.92 0.84
CA ILE A 57 -2.68 -4.24 0.20
C ILE A 57 -4.10 -4.57 -0.22
N VAL A 58 -4.32 -4.79 -1.52
CA VAL A 58 -5.66 -4.95 -2.09
C VAL A 58 -5.78 -6.28 -2.81
N ASP A 59 -6.86 -7.02 -2.55
CA ASP A 59 -7.27 -8.16 -3.38
C ASP A 59 -8.09 -7.66 -4.58
N LEU A 60 -7.87 -8.26 -5.75
CA LEU A 60 -8.60 -7.88 -6.97
C LEU A 60 -9.99 -8.48 -7.06
N LYS A 61 -10.19 -9.68 -6.52
CA LYS A 61 -11.48 -10.39 -6.61
C LYS A 61 -12.24 -10.33 -5.30
N MET A 62 -13.10 -9.32 -5.19
CA MET A 62 -14.05 -9.20 -4.09
C MET A 62 -15.48 -9.18 -4.65
N PRO A 63 -16.46 -9.85 -4.01
CA PRO A 63 -17.81 -9.99 -4.57
C PRO A 63 -18.56 -8.68 -4.78
N LYS A 64 -18.32 -7.67 -3.97
CA LYS A 64 -19.06 -6.41 -3.98
C LYS A 64 -18.30 -5.24 -4.60
N VAL A 65 -16.98 -5.33 -4.69
CA VAL A 65 -16.11 -4.25 -5.16
C VAL A 65 -15.09 -4.84 -6.11
N ASP A 66 -14.97 -4.26 -7.29
CA ASP A 66 -13.88 -4.56 -8.20
C ASP A 66 -12.58 -3.95 -7.65
N GLY A 67 -11.55 -4.79 -7.46
CA GLY A 67 -10.29 -4.34 -6.89
C GLY A 67 -9.56 -3.31 -7.73
N ILE A 68 -9.66 -3.39 -9.06
CA ILE A 68 -9.05 -2.39 -9.96
C ILE A 68 -9.73 -1.04 -9.82
N SER A 69 -11.06 -1.01 -9.75
CA SER A 69 -11.81 0.21 -9.49
C SER A 69 -11.49 0.79 -8.12
N LEU A 70 -11.28 -0.06 -7.12
CA LEU A 70 -10.88 0.37 -5.78
C LEU A 70 -9.48 1.02 -5.79
N ILE A 71 -8.54 0.47 -6.55
CA ILE A 71 -7.21 1.07 -6.72
C ILE A 71 -7.32 2.48 -7.30
N SER A 72 -8.10 2.66 -8.36
CA SER A 72 -8.35 3.96 -8.96
C SER A 72 -8.97 4.94 -7.97
N PHE A 73 -9.92 4.47 -7.17
CA PHE A 73 -10.58 5.26 -6.13
C PHE A 73 -9.61 5.70 -5.03
N ILE A 74 -8.76 4.79 -4.56
CA ILE A 74 -7.72 5.11 -3.56
C ILE A 74 -6.76 6.17 -4.13
N ARG A 75 -6.40 6.07 -5.41
CA ARG A 75 -5.54 7.05 -6.08
C ARG A 75 -6.14 8.45 -6.15
N GLU A 76 -7.45 8.55 -6.28
CA GLU A 76 -8.15 9.84 -6.22
C GLU A 76 -8.07 10.45 -4.82
N ILE A 77 -8.16 9.64 -3.76
CA ILE A 77 -8.04 10.09 -2.37
C ILE A 77 -6.59 10.46 -2.05
N ASN A 78 -5.63 9.66 -2.49
CA ASN A 78 -4.21 9.83 -2.20
C ASN A 78 -3.37 9.37 -3.40
N ALA A 79 -2.79 10.35 -4.10
CA ALA A 79 -2.02 10.09 -5.32
C ALA A 79 -0.67 9.39 -5.05
N LYS A 80 -0.20 9.37 -3.80
CA LYS A 80 1.16 8.94 -3.46
C LYS A 80 1.24 7.65 -2.65
N ILE A 81 0.16 7.24 -1.97
CA ILE A 81 0.21 6.06 -1.12
C ILE A 81 0.54 4.81 -1.95
N PRO A 82 1.54 4.01 -1.54
CA PRO A 82 1.83 2.76 -2.22
C PRO A 82 0.67 1.78 -2.13
N ILE A 83 0.35 1.14 -3.26
CA ILE A 83 -0.69 0.12 -3.36
C ILE A 83 -0.06 -1.15 -3.93
N VAL A 84 -0.19 -2.26 -3.20
CA VAL A 84 0.29 -3.57 -3.62
C VAL A 84 -0.91 -4.51 -3.77
N VAL A 85 -1.04 -5.12 -4.93
CA VAL A 85 -2.06 -6.14 -5.19
C VAL A 85 -1.58 -7.48 -4.65
N PHE A 86 -2.45 -8.16 -3.90
CA PHE A 86 -2.20 -9.51 -3.39
C PHE A 86 -3.42 -10.36 -3.73
N THR A 87 -3.31 -11.19 -4.77
CA THR A 87 -4.46 -11.87 -5.37
C THR A 87 -4.25 -13.36 -5.56
N GLY A 88 -5.31 -14.15 -5.36
CA GLY A 88 -5.33 -15.59 -5.55
C GLY A 88 -5.55 -16.02 -7.00
N VAL A 89 -5.86 -15.10 -7.90
CA VAL A 89 -5.89 -15.38 -9.33
C VAL A 89 -4.44 -15.63 -9.76
N GLY A 90 -4.19 -16.75 -10.43
CA GLY A 90 -2.87 -17.06 -10.96
C GLY A 90 -2.31 -15.92 -11.82
N TYR A 91 -1.06 -16.02 -12.21
CA TYR A 91 -0.42 -14.98 -13.01
C TYR A 91 -1.26 -14.70 -14.28
N ASP A 92 -1.89 -13.54 -14.27
CA ASP A 92 -2.68 -12.99 -15.37
C ASP A 92 -2.06 -11.65 -15.76
N GLU A 93 -1.36 -11.65 -16.88
CA GLU A 93 -0.63 -10.48 -17.38
C GLU A 93 -1.57 -9.31 -17.66
N GLU A 94 -2.76 -9.58 -18.20
CA GLU A 94 -3.75 -8.55 -18.50
C GLU A 94 -4.27 -7.87 -17.23
N GLN A 95 -4.60 -8.63 -16.20
CA GLN A 95 -5.00 -8.10 -14.90
C GLN A 95 -3.87 -7.33 -14.21
N MET A 96 -2.65 -7.84 -14.29
CA MET A 96 -1.48 -7.16 -13.74
C MET A 96 -1.30 -5.79 -14.41
N HIS A 97 -1.34 -5.73 -15.74
CA HIS A 97 -1.23 -4.47 -16.47
C HIS A 97 -2.37 -3.50 -16.14
N ALA A 98 -3.61 -3.99 -16.02
CA ALA A 98 -4.75 -3.18 -15.62
C ALA A 98 -4.58 -2.59 -14.22
N ALA A 99 -4.11 -3.39 -13.27
CA ALA A 99 -3.85 -2.93 -11.90
C ALA A 99 -2.75 -1.86 -11.86
N LEU A 100 -1.66 -2.06 -12.59
CA LEU A 100 -0.57 -1.08 -12.67
C LEU A 100 -1.02 0.23 -13.33
N ARG A 101 -1.82 0.16 -14.41
CA ARG A 101 -2.40 1.36 -15.03
C ARG A 101 -3.35 2.10 -14.09
N ALA A 102 -4.09 1.38 -13.24
CA ALA A 102 -4.97 1.99 -12.24
C ALA A 102 -4.19 2.69 -11.11
N GLY A 103 -2.91 2.39 -10.96
CA GLY A 103 -2.03 3.03 -9.99
C GLY A 103 -1.38 2.12 -8.96
N ALA A 104 -1.46 0.78 -9.12
CA ALA A 104 -0.77 -0.15 -8.23
C ALA A 104 0.75 -0.05 -8.42
N ASN A 105 1.50 -0.23 -7.35
CA ASN A 105 2.96 -0.20 -7.30
C ASN A 105 3.58 -1.59 -7.28
N GLY A 106 2.80 -2.63 -7.04
CA GLY A 106 3.25 -4.01 -7.02
C GLY A 106 2.11 -4.97 -7.21
N TYR A 107 2.44 -6.19 -7.62
CA TYR A 107 1.48 -7.26 -7.88
C TYR A 107 2.10 -8.58 -7.41
N VAL A 108 1.44 -9.26 -6.46
CA VAL A 108 1.94 -10.51 -5.88
C VAL A 108 0.80 -11.55 -5.87
N SER A 109 1.12 -12.78 -6.26
CA SER A 109 0.19 -13.89 -6.20
C SER A 109 0.14 -14.50 -4.79
N LYS A 110 -1.07 -14.80 -4.31
CA LYS A 110 -1.28 -15.57 -3.05
C LYS A 110 -0.73 -16.99 -3.12
N ASN A 111 -0.44 -17.50 -4.32
CA ASN A 111 0.14 -18.83 -4.52
C ASN A 111 1.64 -18.89 -4.28
N LEU A 112 2.30 -17.74 -4.14
CA LEU A 112 3.73 -17.68 -3.82
C LEU A 112 3.94 -17.67 -2.29
N PRO A 113 5.15 -18.01 -1.82
CA PRO A 113 5.47 -17.87 -0.41
C PRO A 113 5.25 -16.44 0.09
N ILE A 114 4.81 -16.30 1.35
CA ILE A 114 4.49 -14.99 1.94
C ILE A 114 5.69 -14.03 1.95
N GLU A 115 6.90 -14.57 1.97
CA GLU A 115 8.14 -13.80 1.91
C GLU A 115 8.24 -12.97 0.62
N GLN A 116 7.63 -13.42 -0.48
CA GLN A 116 7.58 -12.66 -1.73
C GLN A 116 6.76 -11.38 -1.56
N LEU A 117 5.63 -11.45 -0.88
CA LEU A 117 4.84 -10.27 -0.55
C LEU A 117 5.67 -9.32 0.33
N TYR A 118 6.32 -9.83 1.36
CA TYR A 118 7.12 -9.01 2.26
C TYR A 118 8.28 -8.31 1.55
N CYS A 119 8.95 -8.98 0.62
CA CYS A 119 9.99 -8.38 -0.20
C CYS A 119 9.47 -7.22 -1.06
N VAL A 120 8.30 -7.38 -1.67
CA VAL A 120 7.65 -6.32 -2.46
C VAL A 120 7.26 -5.14 -1.57
N LEU A 121 6.67 -5.40 -0.41
CA LEU A 121 6.30 -4.36 0.55
C LEU A 121 7.53 -3.56 1.01
N ALA A 122 8.62 -4.23 1.34
CA ALA A 122 9.86 -3.58 1.76
C ALA A 122 10.45 -2.69 0.66
N ARG A 123 10.44 -3.16 -0.59
CA ARG A 123 10.92 -2.40 -1.75
C ARG A 123 10.06 -1.16 -2.01
N VAL A 124 8.75 -1.31 -1.95
CA VAL A 124 7.80 -0.21 -2.18
C VAL A 124 7.95 0.86 -1.10
N LEU A 125 8.09 0.47 0.16
CA LEU A 125 8.34 1.38 1.28
C LEU A 125 9.66 2.13 1.11
N ALA A 126 10.74 1.45 0.75
CA ALA A 126 12.05 2.06 0.54
C ALA A 126 12.01 3.11 -0.58
N THR A 127 11.33 2.82 -1.69
CA THR A 127 11.17 3.75 -2.81
C THR A 127 10.38 5.00 -2.39
N CYS A 128 9.33 4.84 -1.62
CA CYS A 128 8.53 5.96 -1.11
C CYS A 128 9.33 6.86 -0.16
N GLN A 129 10.10 6.27 0.74
CA GLN A 129 10.96 7.01 1.67
C GLN A 129 12.03 7.82 0.92
N GLN A 130 12.63 7.26 -0.12
CA GLN A 130 13.61 7.96 -0.95
C GLN A 130 12.98 9.15 -1.69
N ARG A 131 11.78 8.99 -2.24
CA ARG A 131 11.07 10.09 -2.90
C ARG A 131 10.73 11.21 -1.93
N ALA A 132 10.22 10.90 -0.74
CA ALA A 132 9.91 11.88 0.29
C ALA A 132 11.16 12.66 0.72
N ARG A 133 12.31 12.01 0.88
CA ARG A 133 13.58 12.65 1.20
C ARG A 133 14.04 13.60 0.10
N ARG A 134 13.90 13.22 -1.19
CA ARG A 134 14.26 14.08 -2.33
C ARG A 134 13.35 15.30 -2.43
N GLU A 135 12.06 15.14 -2.23
CA GLU A 135 11.10 16.24 -2.24
C GLU A 135 11.40 17.24 -1.13
N THR A 136 11.69 16.78 0.08
CA THR A 136 12.09 17.63 1.22
C THR A 136 13.38 18.36 0.95
N ALA A 137 14.42 17.70 0.42
CA ALA A 137 15.69 18.32 0.05
C ALA A 137 15.52 19.42 -1.01
N ASN A 138 14.70 19.15 -2.04
CA ASN A 138 14.42 20.14 -3.09
C ASN A 138 13.65 21.36 -2.53
N THR A 139 12.76 21.16 -1.59
CA THR A 139 12.01 22.25 -0.95
C THR A 139 12.93 23.13 -0.08
N GLU A 140 13.85 22.53 0.63
CA GLU A 140 14.85 23.22 1.43
C GLU A 140 15.82 24.04 0.54
N ASP A 141 16.29 23.48 -0.57
CA ASP A 141 17.13 24.18 -1.53
C ASP A 141 16.40 25.38 -2.17
N HIS A 142 15.14 25.24 -2.51
CA HIS A 142 14.33 26.34 -3.02
C HIS A 142 14.09 27.44 -1.98
N ALA A 143 13.90 27.08 -0.72
CA ALA A 143 13.73 28.05 0.37
C ALA A 143 15.03 28.84 0.63
N LEU A 144 16.20 28.22 0.49
CA LEU A 144 17.50 28.88 0.64
C LEU A 144 17.81 29.84 -0.51
N VAL A 145 17.38 29.56 -1.73
CA VAL A 145 17.56 30.44 -2.90
C VAL A 145 16.60 31.62 -2.89
N GLY A 146 15.44 31.49 -2.27
CA GLY A 146 14.45 32.56 -2.14
C GLY A 146 14.71 33.58 -1.02
N ALA A 147 15.72 33.35 -0.19
CA ALA A 147 16.05 34.21 0.97
C ALA A 147 17.22 35.18 0.71
N ALA A 148 17.73 35.23 -0.51
CA ALA A 148 18.83 36.14 -0.87
C ALA A 148 18.35 37.49 -1.43
#